data_43128cb643b95895e3712ff9d66dc9fa
#
_entry.id   43128cb643b95895e3712ff9d66dc9fa
#
_cell.length_a   1.000
_cell.length_b   1.000
_cell.length_c   1.000
_cell.angle_alpha   90.00
_cell.angle_beta   90.00
_cell.angle_gamma   90.00
#
_symmetry.space_group_name_H-M   'P 1'
#
loop_
_entity.id
_entity.type
_entity.pdbx_description
1 polymer ?
#
loop_
_entity_poly.entity_id
_entity_poly.type
_entity_poly.pdbx_seq_one_letter_code
_entity_poly.pdbx_strand_id
1 'polypeptide(L)'
;SNGKESYSSAEKEESGQPLQSASISASSSVESAELAESANAGYPTLKEVAQNYNGCALEYPNMEELSVGMLYGDSGNRYCLFDVDGRVHHVFESDTYIASGFYNGMCMTSTRVMAKEDGTLFRPSYLSNDEIIIRYAKDDDGTLLWTVRREDSIEGTKAIITAWDTNGEIRFQCDTTRDEFSKMNSDTVYKDLANNDYDSIGISQAFAYCGGSVYRIRSDFYYVFMNIDTEKFFSVREPNAYLIQAEGNLMIRTMPGLRALDDDFNELPEWEAIKSRRSETPVLSEGLIYLDVRRDADDFEDYPSGFYDVHLNQVIDLSQYNIQSIYEDEPRFINGYAVLQMKNPEGVPFWGVIKRDGTWAAEPQKGSVRYVYQTAEGVLITTCEENIEQWYTYDQTGTKLDEWDRIKFDGSYGYAQDSSSGNRGICEVYNGYTYASLNSHVAKISSDGSYEYLS
;
A
#
# COMPACT_ATOMS: atom_id res chain seq x y z
N SER A 1 -0.22 -4.42 67.11
CA SER A 1 0.94 -5.19 67.50
C SER A 1 1.68 -5.62 66.25
N ASN A 2 2.67 -4.91 65.92
CA ASN A 2 4.10 -5.16 66.03
C ASN A 2 4.64 -6.24 65.12
N GLY A 3 5.61 -5.84 64.26
CA GLY A 3 6.75 -6.59 63.86
C GLY A 3 7.45 -6.03 62.63
N LYS A 4 8.31 -5.01 62.88
CA LYS A 4 9.45 -4.65 62.00
C LYS A 4 10.52 -5.72 62.14
N GLU A 5 11.17 -6.10 61.04
CA GLU A 5 12.62 -6.39 61.11
C GLU A 5 13.29 -6.05 59.77
N SER A 6 14.33 -5.27 59.91
CA SER A 6 15.33 -4.84 58.96
C SER A 6 16.57 -5.74 59.04
N TYR A 7 17.24 -6.03 57.92
CA TYR A 7 18.69 -6.32 57.83
C TYR A 7 19.19 -5.83 56.47
N SER A 8 19.98 -4.94 56.40
CA SER A 8 21.34 -4.41 56.37
C SER A 8 22.36 -5.29 55.63
N SER A 9 22.86 -4.67 54.55
CA SER A 9 24.22 -4.54 54.00
C SER A 9 25.22 -5.72 54.05
N ALA A 10 25.83 -5.98 52.90
CA ALA A 10 27.28 -6.12 52.76
C ALA A 10 27.74 -5.87 51.33
N GLU A 11 28.55 -4.85 51.17
CA GLU A 11 29.43 -4.59 50.05
C GLU A 11 30.46 -5.70 49.88
N LYS A 12 30.78 -6.03 48.62
CA LYS A 12 32.12 -6.53 48.27
C LYS A 12 32.49 -6.00 46.87
N GLU A 13 33.47 -5.10 46.88
CA GLU A 13 34.29 -4.77 45.74
C GLU A 13 35.10 -6.00 45.30
N GLU A 14 35.09 -6.24 43.97
CA GLU A 14 36.22 -6.93 43.34
C GLU A 14 36.47 -6.31 41.96
N SER A 15 37.68 -5.84 41.85
CA SER A 15 38.32 -5.25 40.68
C SER A 15 38.47 -6.26 39.53
N GLY A 16 38.03 -5.89 38.31
CA GLY A 16 38.28 -6.66 37.07
C GLY A 16 38.51 -5.71 35.89
N GLN A 17 39.68 -5.81 35.34
CA GLN A 17 40.24 -5.03 34.23
C GLN A 17 39.33 -4.90 33.00
N PRO A 18 39.47 -3.83 32.18
CA PRO A 18 38.71 -3.67 30.94
C PRO A 18 39.24 -4.59 29.85
N LEU A 19 38.36 -5.44 29.34
CA LEU A 19 38.58 -6.19 28.12
C LEU A 19 38.58 -5.23 26.92
N GLN A 20 39.68 -5.25 26.21
CA GLN A 20 39.84 -4.60 24.90
C GLN A 20 38.75 -5.10 23.95
N SER A 21 37.88 -4.20 23.48
CA SER A 21 37.01 -4.42 22.35
C SER A 21 37.87 -4.50 21.09
N ALA A 22 37.99 -5.69 20.55
CA ALA A 22 38.59 -5.91 19.26
C ALA A 22 37.67 -5.33 18.16
N SER A 23 38.18 -4.36 17.44
CA SER A 23 37.61 -3.85 16.20
C SER A 23 37.70 -4.94 15.09
N ILE A 24 36.61 -5.65 14.87
CA ILE A 24 36.43 -6.53 13.72
C ILE A 24 35.07 -6.20 13.14
N SER A 25 35.03 -5.35 12.13
CA SER A 25 33.95 -5.29 11.14
C SER A 25 34.08 -4.15 10.13
N ALA A 26 35.25 -4.01 9.50
CA ALA A 26 35.37 -3.14 8.33
C ALA A 26 35.80 -3.86 7.05
N SER A 27 36.07 -5.17 7.11
CA SER A 27 36.52 -5.94 5.92
C SER A 27 35.44 -6.81 5.28
N SER A 28 34.35 -7.11 5.98
CA SER A 28 33.29 -7.96 5.41
C SER A 28 32.25 -7.22 4.54
N SER A 29 32.11 -5.90 4.74
CA SER A 29 31.18 -5.10 3.94
C SER A 29 31.75 -4.69 2.57
N VAL A 30 33.06 -4.54 2.47
CA VAL A 30 33.72 -4.18 1.20
C VAL A 30 33.80 -5.41 0.29
N GLU A 31 34.09 -6.57 0.85
CA GLU A 31 34.19 -7.83 0.07
C GLU A 31 32.80 -8.29 -0.44
N SER A 32 31.72 -8.04 0.31
CA SER A 32 30.36 -8.32 -0.15
C SER A 32 29.87 -7.34 -1.20
N ALA A 33 30.28 -6.07 -1.13
CA ALA A 33 29.96 -5.06 -2.14
C ALA A 33 30.73 -5.29 -3.46
N GLU A 34 32.04 -5.65 -3.40
CA GLU A 34 32.82 -5.99 -4.59
C GLU A 34 32.35 -7.31 -5.25
N LEU A 35 31.86 -8.28 -4.47
CA LEU A 35 31.28 -9.52 -5.02
C LEU A 35 29.92 -9.25 -5.67
N ALA A 36 29.09 -8.36 -5.11
CA ALA A 36 27.82 -7.94 -5.70
C ALA A 36 28.04 -7.13 -6.99
N GLU A 37 28.99 -6.17 -7.02
CA GLU A 37 29.35 -5.45 -8.24
C GLU A 37 29.87 -6.37 -9.36
N SER A 38 30.62 -7.41 -9.01
CA SER A 38 31.12 -8.37 -10.01
C SER A 38 30.03 -9.31 -10.55
N ALA A 39 29.02 -9.62 -9.77
CA ALA A 39 27.89 -10.47 -10.20
C ALA A 39 26.94 -9.73 -11.16
N ASN A 40 26.76 -8.43 -10.97
CA ASN A 40 25.85 -7.57 -11.77
C ASN A 40 26.50 -6.97 -13.02
N ALA A 41 27.79 -7.14 -13.23
CA ALA A 41 28.54 -6.52 -14.35
C ALA A 41 28.11 -6.99 -15.76
N GLY A 42 27.20 -7.98 -15.87
CA GLY A 42 26.72 -8.52 -17.14
C GLY A 42 25.32 -8.06 -17.55
N TYR A 43 24.54 -7.46 -16.66
CA TYR A 43 23.18 -7.04 -16.97
C TYR A 43 23.14 -5.63 -17.58
N PRO A 44 22.31 -5.39 -18.64
CA PRO A 44 22.14 -4.05 -19.21
C PRO A 44 21.38 -3.16 -18.18
N THR A 45 21.61 -1.86 -18.26
CA THR A 45 20.84 -0.90 -17.48
C THR A 45 19.44 -0.73 -18.03
N LEU A 46 18.49 -0.36 -17.17
CA LEU A 46 17.12 -0.04 -17.56
C LEU A 46 17.10 1.10 -18.62
N LYS A 47 18.03 2.04 -18.50
CA LYS A 47 18.24 3.12 -19.47
C LYS A 47 18.64 2.60 -20.87
N GLU A 48 19.55 1.61 -20.93
CA GLU A 48 19.96 0.99 -22.19
C GLU A 48 18.80 0.19 -22.81
N VAL A 49 18.05 -0.56 -22.00
CA VAL A 49 16.89 -1.34 -22.44
C VAL A 49 15.78 -0.40 -22.91
N ALA A 50 15.46 0.66 -22.16
CA ALA A 50 14.38 1.59 -22.45
C ALA A 50 14.60 2.40 -23.72
N GLN A 51 15.83 2.51 -24.26
CA GLN A 51 16.10 3.16 -25.56
C GLN A 51 15.31 2.57 -26.73
N ASN A 52 14.87 1.31 -26.62
CA ASN A 52 14.06 0.64 -27.63
C ASN A 52 12.55 0.78 -27.38
N TYR A 53 12.14 1.60 -26.41
CA TYR A 53 10.77 1.77 -25.97
C TYR A 53 10.44 3.26 -25.79
N ASN A 54 9.15 3.58 -25.66
CA ASN A 54 8.65 4.94 -25.48
C ASN A 54 8.63 5.40 -24.00
N GLY A 55 9.20 4.62 -23.11
CA GLY A 55 9.26 4.86 -21.68
C GLY A 55 9.18 3.58 -20.86
N CYS A 56 9.28 3.74 -19.54
CA CYS A 56 9.16 2.68 -18.57
C CYS A 56 8.43 3.19 -17.31
N ALA A 57 7.38 2.51 -16.89
CA ALA A 57 6.72 2.75 -15.62
C ALA A 57 7.12 1.71 -14.58
N LEU A 58 7.14 2.12 -13.32
CA LEU A 58 7.27 1.23 -12.17
C LEU A 58 5.90 0.63 -11.87
N GLU A 59 5.75 -0.68 -11.99
CA GLU A 59 4.47 -1.37 -11.77
C GLU A 59 4.36 -2.01 -10.39
N TYR A 60 5.36 -2.79 -10.02
CA TYR A 60 5.43 -3.41 -8.70
C TYR A 60 6.83 -3.19 -8.13
N PRO A 61 7.01 -2.17 -7.28
CA PRO A 61 8.30 -1.90 -6.66
C PRO A 61 8.66 -2.98 -5.65
N ASN A 62 9.93 -3.40 -5.68
CA ASN A 62 10.59 -4.15 -4.62
C ASN A 62 12.10 -3.95 -4.76
N MET A 63 12.60 -2.84 -4.21
CA MET A 63 14.01 -2.47 -4.31
C MET A 63 14.92 -3.34 -3.45
N GLU A 64 14.34 -4.14 -2.56
CA GLU A 64 15.07 -5.13 -1.77
C GLU A 64 15.49 -6.34 -2.62
N GLU A 65 14.67 -6.74 -3.60
CA GLU A 65 14.94 -7.84 -4.52
C GLU A 65 14.95 -7.33 -5.97
N LEU A 66 13.82 -7.50 -6.68
CA LEU A 66 13.64 -7.02 -8.03
C LEU A 66 12.30 -6.31 -8.17
N SER A 67 12.33 -5.15 -8.79
CA SER A 67 11.12 -4.43 -9.17
C SER A 67 10.61 -4.86 -10.53
N VAL A 68 9.31 -4.79 -10.72
CA VAL A 68 8.65 -4.99 -12.00
C VAL A 68 8.42 -3.65 -12.66
N GLY A 69 8.96 -3.46 -13.85
CA GLY A 69 8.70 -2.32 -14.72
C GLY A 69 7.89 -2.71 -15.94
N MET A 70 7.15 -1.77 -16.49
CA MET A 70 6.45 -1.91 -17.77
C MET A 70 7.07 -0.97 -18.81
N LEU A 71 7.65 -1.55 -19.84
CA LEU A 71 8.23 -0.89 -21.00
C LEU A 71 7.14 -0.61 -22.05
N TYR A 72 6.97 0.64 -22.43
CA TYR A 72 5.96 1.05 -23.41
C TYR A 72 6.47 0.86 -24.83
N GLY A 73 5.93 -0.08 -25.58
CA GLY A 73 6.35 -0.38 -26.96
C GLY A 73 5.27 -0.08 -27.98
N ASP A 74 5.67 0.32 -29.19
CA ASP A 74 4.76 0.60 -30.33
C ASP A 74 3.94 -0.63 -30.75
N SER A 75 4.49 -1.83 -30.56
CA SER A 75 3.85 -3.11 -30.89
C SER A 75 3.27 -3.84 -29.65
N GLY A 76 3.18 -3.17 -28.53
CA GLY A 76 2.71 -3.71 -27.24
C GLY A 76 3.71 -3.49 -26.12
N ASN A 77 3.19 -3.43 -24.92
CA ASN A 77 3.99 -3.27 -23.72
C ASN A 77 4.69 -4.59 -23.34
N ARG A 78 5.84 -4.47 -22.67
CA ARG A 78 6.56 -5.62 -22.12
C ARG A 78 6.88 -5.36 -20.64
N TYR A 79 6.86 -6.40 -19.84
CA TYR A 79 7.32 -6.32 -18.46
C TYR A 79 8.81 -6.62 -18.38
N CYS A 80 9.49 -6.03 -17.40
CA CYS A 80 10.89 -6.33 -17.10
C CYS A 80 11.10 -6.45 -15.60
N LEU A 81 12.13 -7.19 -15.22
CA LEU A 81 12.63 -7.29 -13.86
C LEU A 81 13.94 -6.50 -13.78
N PHE A 82 14.07 -5.62 -12.80
CA PHE A 82 15.28 -4.83 -12.58
C PHE A 82 15.55 -4.64 -11.09
N ASP A 83 16.81 -4.49 -10.73
CA ASP A 83 17.26 -4.27 -9.37
C ASP A 83 17.31 -2.78 -8.99
N VAL A 84 17.68 -2.51 -7.74
CA VAL A 84 17.78 -1.15 -7.18
C VAL A 84 18.78 -0.23 -7.91
N ASP A 85 19.76 -0.80 -8.61
CA ASP A 85 20.74 -0.08 -9.43
C ASP A 85 20.25 0.12 -10.88
N GLY A 86 19.02 -0.31 -11.18
CA GLY A 86 18.43 -0.25 -12.50
C GLY A 86 19.04 -1.26 -13.48
N ARG A 87 19.62 -2.38 -13.01
CA ARG A 87 20.09 -3.46 -13.87
C ARG A 87 18.94 -4.38 -14.22
N VAL A 88 18.74 -4.63 -15.52
CA VAL A 88 17.64 -5.45 -16.03
C VAL A 88 18.04 -6.91 -16.08
N HIS A 89 17.41 -7.72 -15.25
CA HIS A 89 17.64 -9.17 -15.15
C HIS A 89 16.90 -9.93 -16.23
N HIS A 90 15.67 -9.48 -16.57
CA HIS A 90 14.86 -10.12 -17.61
C HIS A 90 13.88 -9.14 -18.25
N VAL A 91 13.60 -9.35 -19.54
CA VAL A 91 12.50 -8.71 -20.26
C VAL A 91 11.57 -9.80 -20.79
N PHE A 92 10.33 -9.79 -20.34
CA PHE A 92 9.33 -10.79 -20.72
C PHE A 92 8.86 -10.59 -22.18
N GLU A 93 8.38 -11.65 -22.80
CA GLU A 93 7.74 -11.57 -24.11
C GLU A 93 6.42 -10.75 -24.02
N SER A 94 5.98 -10.21 -25.14
CA SER A 94 4.85 -9.28 -25.20
C SER A 94 3.49 -9.90 -24.84
N ASP A 95 3.40 -11.22 -24.78
CA ASP A 95 2.23 -11.99 -24.36
C ASP A 95 2.27 -12.42 -22.90
N THR A 96 3.36 -12.13 -22.19
CA THR A 96 3.54 -12.45 -20.79
C THR A 96 3.28 -11.22 -19.92
N TYR A 97 2.11 -11.18 -19.30
CA TYR A 97 1.72 -10.12 -18.38
C TYR A 97 2.07 -10.52 -16.94
N ILE A 98 2.72 -9.63 -16.21
CA ILE A 98 3.02 -9.82 -14.79
C ILE A 98 1.85 -9.28 -13.96
N ALA A 99 1.42 -10.03 -12.97
CA ALA A 99 0.26 -9.75 -12.14
C ALA A 99 0.59 -9.63 -10.64
N SER A 100 1.86 -9.57 -10.29
CA SER A 100 2.34 -9.34 -8.92
C SER A 100 3.73 -8.72 -8.87
N GLY A 101 4.14 -8.25 -7.70
CA GLY A 101 5.53 -7.95 -7.40
C GLY A 101 6.41 -9.21 -7.41
N PHE A 102 7.72 -8.98 -7.45
CA PHE A 102 8.72 -10.03 -7.36
C PHE A 102 9.15 -10.18 -5.90
N TYR A 103 8.85 -11.31 -5.29
CA TYR A 103 9.13 -11.60 -3.88
C TYR A 103 9.68 -13.02 -3.75
N ASN A 104 10.68 -13.20 -2.91
CA ASN A 104 11.29 -14.51 -2.64
C ASN A 104 11.67 -15.27 -3.93
N GLY A 105 12.30 -14.55 -4.87
CA GLY A 105 12.82 -15.11 -6.11
C GLY A 105 11.77 -15.42 -7.19
N MET A 106 10.53 -14.92 -7.07
CA MET A 106 9.49 -15.18 -8.06
C MET A 106 8.40 -14.07 -8.12
N CYS A 107 7.70 -13.99 -9.25
CA CYS A 107 6.49 -13.20 -9.43
C CYS A 107 5.40 -14.04 -10.11
N MET A 108 4.16 -13.58 -10.03
CA MET A 108 3.01 -14.23 -10.68
C MET A 108 2.71 -13.61 -12.03
N THR A 109 2.40 -14.44 -13.03
CA THR A 109 1.90 -13.99 -14.33
C THR A 109 0.37 -13.97 -14.36
N SER A 110 -0.22 -13.26 -15.31
CA SER A 110 -1.67 -13.24 -15.53
C SER A 110 -2.23 -14.63 -15.91
N THR A 111 -1.40 -15.51 -16.45
CA THR A 111 -1.77 -16.91 -16.72
C THR A 111 -1.70 -17.82 -15.50
N ARG A 112 -1.44 -17.22 -14.30
CA ARG A 112 -1.45 -17.91 -12.98
C ARG A 112 -0.38 -18.98 -12.84
N VAL A 113 0.75 -18.77 -13.46
CA VAL A 113 2.00 -19.47 -13.22
C VAL A 113 3.01 -18.50 -12.62
N MET A 114 4.01 -19.02 -11.97
CA MET A 114 5.09 -18.21 -11.40
C MET A 114 6.21 -18.04 -12.41
N ALA A 115 6.93 -16.93 -12.34
CA ALA A 115 8.13 -16.66 -13.12
C ALA A 115 9.31 -16.40 -12.19
N LYS A 116 10.46 -16.97 -12.51
CA LYS A 116 11.73 -16.70 -11.83
C LYS A 116 12.41 -15.44 -12.39
N GLU A 117 13.51 -15.05 -11.75
CA GLU A 117 14.36 -13.92 -12.15
C GLU A 117 14.81 -13.99 -13.62
N ASP A 118 15.10 -15.20 -14.13
CA ASP A 118 15.51 -15.44 -15.51
C ASP A 118 14.34 -15.59 -16.50
N GLY A 119 13.11 -15.32 -16.05
CA GLY A 119 11.88 -15.46 -16.83
C GLY A 119 11.37 -16.89 -16.97
N THR A 120 12.03 -17.89 -16.38
CA THR A 120 11.54 -19.27 -16.42
C THR A 120 10.20 -19.41 -15.73
N LEU A 121 9.20 -19.87 -16.48
CA LEU A 121 7.86 -20.12 -15.94
C LEU A 121 7.81 -21.47 -15.24
N PHE A 122 7.16 -21.52 -14.08
CA PHE A 122 7.02 -22.73 -13.29
C PHE A 122 5.77 -22.69 -12.41
N ARG A 123 5.44 -23.85 -11.85
CA ARG A 123 4.40 -23.98 -10.83
C ARG A 123 5.05 -24.48 -9.54
N PRO A 124 4.80 -23.88 -8.37
CA PRO A 124 5.31 -24.37 -7.10
C PRO A 124 4.96 -25.84 -6.88
N SER A 125 5.94 -26.65 -6.48
CA SER A 125 5.79 -28.12 -6.37
C SER A 125 4.88 -28.58 -5.22
N TYR A 126 4.63 -27.70 -4.25
CA TYR A 126 3.71 -27.97 -3.14
C TYR A 126 2.23 -27.77 -3.51
N LEU A 127 1.93 -27.16 -4.66
CA LEU A 127 0.55 -26.98 -5.13
C LEU A 127 0.08 -28.23 -5.88
N SER A 128 -1.12 -28.71 -5.56
CA SER A 128 -1.80 -29.74 -6.34
C SER A 128 -2.24 -29.20 -7.71
N ASN A 129 -2.48 -30.11 -8.67
CA ASN A 129 -2.82 -29.72 -10.04
C ASN A 129 -4.18 -29.01 -10.18
N ASP A 130 -5.06 -29.22 -9.23
CA ASP A 130 -6.43 -28.65 -9.17
C ASP A 130 -6.48 -27.31 -8.45
N GLU A 131 -5.40 -26.86 -7.83
CA GLU A 131 -5.33 -25.54 -7.24
C GLU A 131 -5.06 -24.48 -8.30
N ILE A 132 -5.80 -23.39 -8.25
CA ILE A 132 -5.60 -22.23 -9.12
C ILE A 132 -5.02 -21.10 -8.27
N ILE A 133 -3.90 -20.54 -8.69
CA ILE A 133 -3.29 -19.39 -8.04
C ILE A 133 -4.18 -18.16 -8.31
N ILE A 134 -4.60 -17.46 -7.26
CA ILE A 134 -5.47 -16.28 -7.36
C ILE A 134 -4.78 -14.97 -6.95
N ARG A 135 -3.73 -15.05 -6.13
CA ARG A 135 -2.95 -13.87 -5.72
C ARG A 135 -1.58 -14.29 -5.21
N TYR A 136 -0.58 -13.48 -5.47
CA TYR A 136 0.75 -13.55 -4.87
C TYR A 136 1.21 -12.14 -4.52
N ALA A 137 1.46 -11.86 -3.26
CA ALA A 137 1.89 -10.54 -2.82
C ALA A 137 2.52 -10.58 -1.44
N LYS A 138 3.29 -9.54 -1.13
CA LYS A 138 3.79 -9.23 0.21
C LYS A 138 2.80 -8.29 0.89
N ASP A 139 2.18 -8.74 1.94
CA ASP A 139 1.25 -8.02 2.79
C ASP A 139 1.83 -7.85 4.20
N ASP A 140 1.06 -7.30 5.13
CA ASP A 140 1.51 -7.17 6.53
C ASP A 140 1.83 -8.52 7.18
N ASP A 141 1.15 -9.58 6.77
CA ASP A 141 1.41 -10.97 7.21
C ASP A 141 2.62 -11.64 6.51
N GLY A 142 3.34 -10.91 5.68
CA GLY A 142 4.42 -11.41 4.86
C GLY A 142 4.01 -11.78 3.44
N THR A 143 4.89 -12.49 2.73
CA THR A 143 4.61 -12.92 1.35
C THR A 143 3.73 -14.16 1.34
N LEU A 144 2.53 -14.05 0.77
CA LEU A 144 1.55 -15.12 0.68
C LEU A 144 1.17 -15.42 -0.76
N LEU A 145 1.06 -16.72 -1.06
CA LEU A 145 0.47 -17.24 -2.29
C LEU A 145 -0.91 -17.78 -1.97
N TRP A 146 -1.91 -17.21 -2.62
CA TRP A 146 -3.29 -17.61 -2.44
C TRP A 146 -3.77 -18.48 -3.58
N THR A 147 -4.47 -19.56 -3.24
CA THR A 147 -5.03 -20.51 -4.21
C THR A 147 -6.52 -20.75 -3.92
N VAL A 148 -7.22 -21.16 -4.96
CA VAL A 148 -8.57 -21.75 -4.84
C VAL A 148 -8.60 -23.08 -5.54
N ARG A 149 -9.26 -24.08 -4.94
CA ARG A 149 -9.60 -25.36 -5.57
C ARG A 149 -11.05 -25.70 -5.37
N ARG A 150 -11.59 -26.50 -6.29
CA ARG A 150 -12.94 -27.02 -6.23
C ARG A 150 -12.93 -28.42 -5.63
N GLU A 151 -13.87 -28.68 -4.76
CA GLU A 151 -14.13 -30.02 -4.23
C GLU A 151 -15.61 -30.35 -4.40
N ASP A 152 -15.88 -31.41 -5.16
CA ASP A 152 -17.24 -31.90 -5.41
C ASP A 152 -17.52 -33.08 -4.49
N SER A 153 -18.67 -33.07 -3.82
CA SER A 153 -19.14 -34.14 -2.96
C SER A 153 -20.61 -34.42 -3.22
N ILE A 154 -21.17 -35.47 -2.58
CA ILE A 154 -22.59 -35.78 -2.63
C ILE A 154 -23.44 -34.62 -2.04
N GLU A 155 -22.89 -33.87 -1.12
CA GLU A 155 -23.52 -32.73 -0.47
C GLU A 155 -23.50 -31.46 -1.30
N GLY A 156 -22.70 -31.44 -2.38
CA GLY A 156 -22.56 -30.31 -3.29
C GLY A 156 -21.13 -29.92 -3.55
N THR A 157 -20.96 -28.83 -4.28
CA THR A 157 -19.64 -28.24 -4.58
C THR A 157 -19.25 -27.27 -3.48
N LYS A 158 -17.98 -27.31 -3.05
CA LYS A 158 -17.36 -26.27 -2.23
C LYS A 158 -16.09 -25.73 -2.89
N ALA A 159 -15.81 -24.46 -2.64
CA ALA A 159 -14.52 -23.85 -2.96
C ALA A 159 -13.65 -23.85 -1.70
N ILE A 160 -12.41 -24.29 -1.83
CA ILE A 160 -11.42 -24.27 -0.76
C ILE A 160 -10.40 -23.18 -1.11
N ILE A 161 -10.23 -22.23 -0.21
CA ILE A 161 -9.34 -21.08 -0.35
C ILE A 161 -8.17 -21.26 0.61
N THR A 162 -6.95 -21.23 0.09
CA THR A 162 -5.75 -21.50 0.88
C THR A 162 -4.71 -20.40 0.69
N ALA A 163 -4.14 -19.93 1.78
CA ALA A 163 -2.94 -19.10 1.80
C ALA A 163 -1.73 -19.97 2.15
N TRP A 164 -0.70 -19.89 1.33
CA TRP A 164 0.55 -20.58 1.48
C TRP A 164 1.66 -19.58 1.80
N ASP A 165 2.51 -19.92 2.74
CA ASP A 165 3.73 -19.15 2.98
C ASP A 165 4.82 -19.47 1.93
N THR A 166 5.96 -18.81 2.03
CA THR A 166 7.09 -18.98 1.10
C THR A 166 7.77 -20.35 1.19
N ASN A 167 7.55 -21.10 2.25
CA ASN A 167 8.05 -22.46 2.44
C ASN A 167 7.09 -23.52 1.90
N GLY A 168 5.90 -23.12 1.47
CA GLY A 168 4.84 -24.02 1.02
C GLY A 168 4.04 -24.64 2.18
N GLU A 169 4.05 -23.99 3.36
CA GLU A 169 3.22 -24.36 4.50
C GLU A 169 1.90 -23.57 4.46
N ILE A 170 0.81 -24.22 4.88
CA ILE A 170 -0.49 -23.57 4.92
C ILE A 170 -0.53 -22.60 6.09
N ARG A 171 -0.62 -21.30 5.77
CA ARG A 171 -0.81 -20.22 6.75
C ARG A 171 -2.27 -20.09 7.17
N PHE A 172 -3.18 -20.27 6.22
CA PHE A 172 -4.63 -20.18 6.45
C PHE A 172 -5.39 -21.01 5.42
N GLN A 173 -6.51 -21.60 5.82
CA GLN A 173 -7.42 -22.29 4.90
C GLN A 173 -8.85 -22.14 5.37
N CYS A 174 -9.75 -21.90 4.43
CA CYS A 174 -11.21 -21.96 4.67
C CYS A 174 -11.92 -22.56 3.46
N ASP A 175 -13.19 -22.88 3.64
CA ASP A 175 -14.06 -23.30 2.55
C ASP A 175 -15.44 -22.60 2.61
N THR A 176 -16.20 -22.73 1.53
CA THR A 176 -17.49 -22.06 1.34
C THR A 176 -18.66 -22.76 2.05
N THR A 177 -18.41 -23.77 2.89
CA THR A 177 -19.46 -24.39 3.73
C THR A 177 -19.74 -23.60 5.01
N ARG A 178 -18.90 -22.61 5.33
CA ARG A 178 -19.08 -21.74 6.49
C ARG A 178 -20.35 -20.90 6.34
N ASP A 179 -20.98 -20.57 7.46
CA ASP A 179 -22.23 -19.81 7.50
C ASP A 179 -22.13 -18.45 6.81
N GLU A 180 -20.97 -17.80 6.86
CA GLU A 180 -20.75 -16.51 6.24
C GLU A 180 -20.85 -16.56 4.70
N PHE A 181 -20.60 -17.72 4.09
CA PHE A 181 -20.80 -17.97 2.67
C PHE A 181 -22.21 -18.46 2.31
N SER A 182 -23.10 -18.66 3.30
CA SER A 182 -24.43 -19.25 3.08
C SER A 182 -25.33 -18.49 2.10
N LYS A 183 -25.01 -17.21 1.83
CA LYS A 183 -25.71 -16.35 0.86
C LYS A 183 -25.08 -16.36 -0.54
N MET A 184 -23.95 -17.02 -0.71
CA MET A 184 -23.22 -17.16 -1.97
C MET A 184 -23.37 -18.57 -2.51
N ASN A 185 -23.32 -18.70 -3.82
CA ASN A 185 -23.25 -20.02 -4.46
C ASN A 185 -21.77 -20.45 -4.53
N SER A 186 -21.43 -21.59 -3.93
CA SER A 186 -20.04 -22.07 -3.87
C SER A 186 -19.38 -22.28 -5.24
N ASP A 187 -20.16 -22.73 -6.24
CA ASP A 187 -19.66 -22.89 -7.62
C ASP A 187 -19.39 -21.51 -8.27
N THR A 188 -20.23 -20.52 -7.97
CA THR A 188 -20.01 -19.13 -8.42
C THR A 188 -18.77 -18.53 -7.74
N VAL A 189 -18.63 -18.69 -6.43
CA VAL A 189 -17.44 -18.23 -5.70
C VAL A 189 -16.18 -18.83 -6.31
N TYR A 190 -16.18 -20.15 -6.55
CA TYR A 190 -15.02 -20.79 -7.20
C TYR A 190 -14.73 -20.19 -8.58
N LYS A 191 -15.75 -20.01 -9.43
CA LYS A 191 -15.60 -19.46 -10.77
C LYS A 191 -15.12 -18.01 -10.76
N ASP A 192 -15.66 -17.19 -9.86
CA ASP A 192 -15.24 -15.79 -9.73
C ASP A 192 -13.77 -15.70 -9.29
N LEU A 193 -13.35 -16.50 -8.31
CA LEU A 193 -11.97 -16.56 -7.87
C LEU A 193 -11.05 -17.17 -8.94
N ALA A 194 -11.49 -18.25 -9.61
CA ALA A 194 -10.73 -18.93 -10.63
C ALA A 194 -10.55 -18.08 -11.91
N ASN A 195 -11.56 -17.30 -12.27
CA ASN A 195 -11.54 -16.41 -13.44
C ASN A 195 -11.26 -14.95 -13.08
N ASN A 196 -10.71 -14.75 -11.90
CA ASN A 196 -10.42 -13.45 -11.35
C ASN A 196 -9.62 -12.59 -12.32
N ASP A 197 -10.33 -11.73 -13.07
CA ASP A 197 -9.71 -10.77 -13.95
C ASP A 197 -9.13 -9.63 -13.10
N TYR A 198 -7.85 -9.39 -13.26
CA TYR A 198 -7.24 -8.16 -12.76
C TYR A 198 -7.78 -7.01 -13.61
N ASP A 199 -8.26 -5.96 -12.95
CA ASP A 199 -8.56 -4.74 -13.67
C ASP A 199 -7.25 -4.11 -14.23
N SER A 200 -7.38 -3.03 -14.99
CA SER A 200 -6.24 -2.31 -15.56
C SER A 200 -5.23 -1.78 -14.54
N ILE A 201 -5.49 -1.99 -13.24
CA ILE A 201 -4.68 -1.53 -12.11
C ILE A 201 -4.12 -2.72 -11.31
N GLY A 202 -4.32 -3.95 -11.76
CA GLY A 202 -3.86 -5.16 -11.06
C GLY A 202 -4.70 -5.55 -9.84
N ILE A 203 -5.87 -4.94 -9.64
CA ILE A 203 -6.76 -5.24 -8.52
C ILE A 203 -7.73 -6.34 -8.92
N SER A 204 -7.67 -7.43 -8.18
CA SER A 204 -8.68 -8.47 -8.29
C SER A 204 -10.01 -7.99 -7.71
N GLN A 205 -11.05 -8.08 -8.50
CA GLN A 205 -12.40 -7.75 -8.04
C GLN A 205 -12.99 -8.82 -7.11
N ALA A 206 -12.68 -10.10 -7.36
CA ALA A 206 -13.23 -11.21 -6.60
C ALA A 206 -12.45 -11.49 -5.29
N PHE A 207 -11.17 -11.20 -5.25
CA PHE A 207 -10.31 -11.39 -4.09
C PHE A 207 -9.43 -10.18 -3.86
N ALA A 208 -9.42 -9.60 -2.66
CA ALA A 208 -8.62 -8.45 -2.35
C ALA A 208 -8.06 -8.49 -0.92
N TYR A 209 -6.86 -7.95 -0.76
CA TYR A 209 -6.28 -7.60 0.53
C TYR A 209 -6.85 -6.28 1.03
N CYS A 210 -7.08 -6.19 2.32
CA CYS A 210 -7.81 -5.09 2.94
C CYS A 210 -7.00 -4.32 3.99
N GLY A 211 -5.77 -4.75 4.23
CA GLY A 211 -4.90 -4.22 5.29
C GLY A 211 -4.89 -5.10 6.54
N GLY A 212 -3.83 -5.02 7.34
CA GLY A 212 -3.61 -5.90 8.47
C GLY A 212 -3.64 -7.37 8.04
N SER A 213 -4.40 -8.18 8.76
CA SER A 213 -4.61 -9.58 8.39
C SER A 213 -5.97 -9.84 7.71
N VAL A 214 -6.58 -8.79 7.11
CA VAL A 214 -7.94 -8.85 6.58
C VAL A 214 -7.92 -8.98 5.06
N TYR A 215 -8.69 -9.96 4.56
CA TYR A 215 -8.90 -10.22 3.15
C TYR A 215 -10.40 -10.28 2.83
N ARG A 216 -10.75 -10.07 1.57
CA ARG A 216 -12.12 -10.00 1.09
C ARG A 216 -12.34 -10.93 -0.10
N ILE A 217 -13.45 -11.65 -0.07
CA ILE A 217 -14.01 -12.36 -1.21
C ILE A 217 -15.31 -11.68 -1.63
N ARG A 218 -15.49 -11.43 -2.93
CA ARG A 218 -16.70 -10.88 -3.52
C ARG A 218 -17.30 -11.86 -4.50
N SER A 219 -18.59 -12.18 -4.32
CA SER A 219 -19.37 -12.97 -5.27
C SER A 219 -20.87 -12.74 -5.04
N ASP A 220 -21.70 -12.84 -6.08
CA ASP A 220 -23.17 -12.75 -6.00
C ASP A 220 -23.72 -11.53 -5.22
N PHE A 221 -23.10 -10.35 -5.33
CA PHE A 221 -23.45 -9.14 -4.55
C PHE A 221 -23.22 -9.25 -3.05
N TYR A 222 -22.41 -10.19 -2.60
CA TYR A 222 -21.98 -10.33 -1.22
C TYR A 222 -20.48 -10.19 -1.12
N TYR A 223 -20.06 -9.71 0.05
CA TYR A 223 -18.69 -9.70 0.49
C TYR A 223 -18.55 -10.59 1.71
N VAL A 224 -17.53 -11.41 1.72
CA VAL A 224 -17.06 -12.11 2.91
C VAL A 224 -15.68 -11.58 3.23
N PHE A 225 -15.54 -10.94 4.38
CA PHE A 225 -14.28 -10.53 4.96
C PHE A 225 -13.77 -11.62 5.88
N MET A 226 -12.50 -11.86 5.87
CA MET A 226 -11.83 -12.82 6.73
C MET A 226 -10.56 -12.21 7.32
N ASN A 227 -10.42 -12.32 8.63
CA ASN A 227 -9.18 -12.02 9.33
C ASN A 227 -8.45 -13.34 9.54
N ILE A 228 -7.28 -13.51 8.92
CA ILE A 228 -6.56 -14.80 8.93
C ILE A 228 -5.82 -15.06 10.24
N ASP A 229 -5.58 -14.05 11.06
CA ASP A 229 -4.96 -14.19 12.37
C ASP A 229 -5.95 -14.61 13.43
N THR A 230 -7.14 -14.01 13.44
CA THR A 230 -8.19 -14.32 14.43
C THR A 230 -9.13 -15.43 13.98
N GLU A 231 -9.03 -15.85 12.70
CA GLU A 231 -9.94 -16.80 12.04
C GLU A 231 -11.41 -16.36 12.10
N LYS A 232 -11.65 -15.06 12.18
CA LYS A 232 -12.99 -14.47 12.17
C LYS A 232 -13.42 -14.12 10.75
N PHE A 233 -14.74 -14.15 10.57
CA PHE A 233 -15.37 -13.86 9.29
C PHE A 233 -16.53 -12.90 9.50
N PHE A 234 -16.79 -12.10 8.47
CA PHE A 234 -17.94 -11.21 8.43
C PHE A 234 -18.49 -11.16 7.01
N SER A 235 -19.80 -11.32 6.86
CA SER A 235 -20.46 -11.24 5.56
C SER A 235 -21.44 -10.07 5.51
N VAL A 236 -21.47 -9.39 4.37
CA VAL A 236 -22.41 -8.30 4.14
C VAL A 236 -22.90 -8.33 2.71
N ARG A 237 -24.23 -8.13 2.55
CA ARG A 237 -24.82 -7.90 1.23
C ARG A 237 -24.57 -6.46 0.83
N GLU A 238 -24.04 -6.30 -0.40
CA GLU A 238 -23.73 -4.95 -0.77
C GLU A 238 -23.63 -4.69 -2.27
N PRO A 239 -24.48 -3.82 -2.84
CA PRO A 239 -24.22 -3.27 -4.16
C PRO A 239 -23.17 -2.18 -4.16
N ASN A 240 -22.77 -1.61 -3.01
CA ASN A 240 -21.89 -0.43 -2.93
C ASN A 240 -20.93 -0.42 -1.73
N ALA A 241 -20.51 -1.58 -1.20
CA ALA A 241 -19.49 -1.62 -0.16
C ALA A 241 -18.13 -1.31 -0.76
N TYR A 242 -17.63 -0.14 -0.44
CA TYR A 242 -16.23 0.17 -0.62
C TYR A 242 -15.50 -0.19 0.66
N LEU A 243 -14.51 -1.04 0.54
CA LEU A 243 -13.62 -1.30 1.64
C LEU A 243 -12.72 -0.12 1.85
N ILE A 244 -12.63 0.32 3.08
CA ILE A 244 -11.64 1.23 3.57
C ILE A 244 -10.87 0.46 4.63
N GLN A 245 -9.69 0.21 4.33
CA GLN A 245 -8.55 -0.22 4.97
C GLN A 245 -8.42 -0.24 6.51
N ALA A 246 -7.70 -1.18 6.95
CA ALA A 246 -7.56 -1.56 8.31
C ALA A 246 -6.16 -1.31 8.86
N GLU A 247 -5.89 -0.26 9.53
CA GLU A 247 -4.85 -0.27 10.56
C GLU A 247 -5.41 -0.96 11.81
N GLY A 248 -5.61 -2.30 11.76
CA GLY A 248 -6.27 -3.03 12.82
C GLY A 248 -7.79 -2.83 12.93
N ASN A 249 -8.41 -2.02 12.06
CA ASN A 249 -9.84 -1.81 12.02
C ASN A 249 -10.34 -1.81 10.58
N LEU A 250 -11.46 -2.47 10.35
CA LEU A 250 -12.11 -2.52 9.07
C LEU A 250 -13.20 -1.45 8.99
N MET A 251 -13.12 -0.59 7.98
CA MET A 251 -14.16 0.37 7.70
C MET A 251 -14.93 -0.07 6.47
N ILE A 252 -16.25 -0.14 6.58
CA ILE A 252 -17.14 -0.53 5.50
C ILE A 252 -18.08 0.62 5.20
N ARG A 253 -18.05 1.10 3.96
CA ARG A 253 -19.09 1.98 3.46
C ARG A 253 -20.28 1.14 3.02
N THR A 254 -21.40 1.27 3.72
CA THR A 254 -22.67 0.70 3.31
C THR A 254 -23.63 1.83 2.96
N MET A 255 -24.59 1.61 2.06
CA MET A 255 -25.69 2.56 1.94
C MET A 255 -26.71 2.24 3.05
N PRO A 256 -27.03 3.17 3.96
CA PRO A 256 -26.77 4.61 3.88
C PRO A 256 -25.59 5.15 4.72
N GLY A 257 -24.49 4.46 4.93
CA GLY A 257 -23.50 5.08 5.78
C GLY A 257 -22.13 4.41 5.88
N LEU A 258 -21.37 4.80 6.88
CA LEU A 258 -20.04 4.32 7.18
C LEU A 258 -20.06 3.59 8.53
N ARG A 259 -19.44 2.41 8.58
CA ARG A 259 -19.26 1.62 9.79
C ARG A 259 -17.79 1.36 10.02
N ALA A 260 -17.39 1.24 11.27
CA ALA A 260 -16.10 0.68 11.64
C ALA A 260 -16.29 -0.60 12.45
N LEU A 261 -15.43 -1.56 12.21
CA LEU A 261 -15.41 -2.87 12.86
C LEU A 261 -14.05 -3.07 13.54
N ASP A 262 -14.05 -3.76 14.68
CA ASP A 262 -12.82 -4.20 15.32
C ASP A 262 -12.24 -5.46 14.62
N ASP A 263 -11.12 -5.99 15.12
CA ASP A 263 -10.44 -7.16 14.55
C ASP A 263 -11.28 -8.46 14.61
N ASP A 264 -12.29 -8.50 15.46
CA ASP A 264 -13.28 -9.59 15.55
C ASP A 264 -14.54 -9.32 14.72
N PHE A 265 -14.55 -8.24 13.91
CA PHE A 265 -15.65 -7.75 13.11
C PHE A 265 -16.89 -7.32 13.90
N ASN A 266 -16.75 -6.95 15.16
CA ASN A 266 -17.83 -6.32 15.91
C ASN A 266 -17.92 -4.83 15.52
N GLU A 267 -19.16 -4.33 15.35
CA GLU A 267 -19.36 -2.91 15.07
C GLU A 267 -18.92 -2.07 16.28
N LEU A 268 -18.19 -1.00 16.00
CA LEU A 268 -17.88 0.03 16.99
C LEU A 268 -19.14 0.91 17.17
N PRO A 269 -19.74 0.94 18.38
CA PRO A 269 -21.05 1.57 18.59
C PRO A 269 -21.11 3.07 18.32
N GLU A 270 -19.99 3.76 18.48
CA GLU A 270 -19.85 5.20 18.23
C GLU A 270 -20.04 5.57 16.76
N TRP A 271 -19.89 4.62 15.84
CA TRP A 271 -20.12 4.83 14.41
C TRP A 271 -21.59 4.73 14.00
N GLU A 272 -22.48 4.37 14.91
CA GLU A 272 -23.93 4.33 14.65
C GLU A 272 -24.45 5.66 14.13
N ALA A 273 -23.99 6.77 14.71
CA ALA A 273 -24.39 8.12 14.35
C ALA A 273 -23.99 8.53 12.91
N ILE A 274 -23.00 7.81 12.32
CA ILE A 274 -22.47 8.13 10.99
C ILE A 274 -23.11 7.26 9.89
N LYS A 275 -23.98 6.32 10.23
CA LYS A 275 -24.64 5.41 9.27
C LYS A 275 -25.42 6.10 8.16
N SER A 276 -25.89 7.34 8.36
CA SER A 276 -26.64 8.12 7.38
C SER A 276 -25.78 8.91 6.39
N ARG A 277 -24.45 8.87 6.53
CA ARG A 277 -23.55 9.68 5.71
C ARG A 277 -23.32 9.15 4.31
N ARG A 278 -23.47 10.01 3.30
CA ARG A 278 -22.88 9.87 1.96
C ARG A 278 -21.56 10.61 1.91
N SER A 279 -20.55 10.22 2.65
CA SER A 279 -19.23 10.81 2.45
C SER A 279 -18.46 10.12 1.34
N GLU A 280 -17.56 10.85 0.70
CA GLU A 280 -16.48 10.23 -0.09
C GLU A 280 -15.74 9.23 0.79
N THR A 281 -15.01 8.31 0.19
CA THR A 281 -14.34 7.23 0.90
C THR A 281 -13.29 7.80 1.85
N PRO A 282 -13.52 7.83 3.18
CA PRO A 282 -12.51 8.30 4.11
C PRO A 282 -11.35 7.29 4.16
N VAL A 283 -10.16 7.76 4.44
CA VAL A 283 -8.95 6.95 4.57
C VAL A 283 -8.48 6.99 6.00
N LEU A 284 -8.38 5.82 6.62
CA LEU A 284 -7.70 5.66 7.90
C LEU A 284 -6.20 5.58 7.63
N SER A 285 -5.44 6.51 8.15
CA SER A 285 -3.99 6.56 8.03
C SER A 285 -3.34 6.93 9.35
N GLU A 286 -2.36 6.16 9.75
CA GLU A 286 -1.68 6.33 11.04
C GLU A 286 -2.66 6.45 12.24
N GLY A 287 -3.75 5.65 12.22
CA GLY A 287 -4.78 5.65 13.25
C GLY A 287 -5.71 6.87 13.24
N LEU A 288 -5.67 7.71 12.23
CA LEU A 288 -6.53 8.88 12.08
C LEU A 288 -7.31 8.87 10.77
N ILE A 289 -8.54 9.35 10.84
CA ILE A 289 -9.45 9.51 9.71
C ILE A 289 -9.85 10.97 9.57
N TYR A 290 -9.84 11.49 8.35
CA TYR A 290 -10.39 12.82 8.07
C TYR A 290 -11.90 12.73 7.87
N LEU A 291 -12.65 13.58 8.58
CA LEU A 291 -14.09 13.77 8.40
C LEU A 291 -14.38 15.23 8.07
N ASP A 292 -15.26 15.47 7.09
CA ASP A 292 -15.67 16.81 6.69
C ASP A 292 -17.18 16.99 6.77
N VAL A 293 -17.62 17.90 7.62
CA VAL A 293 -19.03 18.20 7.85
C VAL A 293 -19.65 19.03 6.73
N ARG A 294 -18.83 19.81 6.02
CA ARG A 294 -19.34 20.86 5.12
C ARG A 294 -19.91 20.38 3.80
N ARG A 295 -19.66 19.11 3.46
CA ARG A 295 -20.18 18.52 2.21
C ARG A 295 -21.62 18.03 2.32
N ASP A 296 -22.09 17.77 3.53
CA ASP A 296 -23.43 17.26 3.83
C ASP A 296 -24.08 18.09 4.95
N ALA A 297 -24.38 19.35 4.66
CA ALA A 297 -24.71 20.39 5.65
C ALA A 297 -25.94 20.13 6.56
N ASP A 298 -26.79 19.16 6.22
CA ASP A 298 -28.06 18.98 6.93
C ASP A 298 -28.01 17.99 8.11
N ASP A 299 -26.94 17.16 8.23
CA ASP A 299 -26.95 16.05 9.20
C ASP A 299 -25.78 16.05 10.22
N PHE A 300 -24.92 17.08 10.29
CA PHE A 300 -23.61 16.93 10.94
C PHE A 300 -23.14 18.09 11.81
N GLU A 301 -23.97 18.60 12.67
CA GLU A 301 -23.54 19.56 13.70
C GLU A 301 -22.53 18.97 14.70
N ASP A 302 -22.46 17.62 14.81
CA ASP A 302 -21.69 16.94 15.86
C ASP A 302 -20.24 16.56 15.48
N TYR A 303 -19.88 16.62 14.17
CA TYR A 303 -18.54 16.26 13.69
C TYR A 303 -17.94 17.38 12.83
N PRO A 304 -17.34 18.41 13.44
CA PRO A 304 -16.66 19.47 12.68
C PRO A 304 -15.50 18.92 11.86
N SER A 305 -15.17 19.55 10.74
CA SER A 305 -14.08 19.12 9.86
C SER A 305 -12.77 18.96 10.63
N GLY A 306 -12.12 17.81 10.48
CA GLY A 306 -10.90 17.51 11.20
C GLY A 306 -10.50 16.06 11.14
N PHE A 307 -9.46 15.72 11.90
CA PHE A 307 -9.01 14.34 12.07
C PHE A 307 -9.55 13.76 13.36
N TYR A 308 -10.00 12.55 13.27
CA TYR A 308 -10.60 11.75 14.33
C TYR A 308 -9.87 10.42 14.47
N ASP A 309 -9.81 9.87 15.68
CA ASP A 309 -9.41 8.49 15.87
C ASP A 309 -10.55 7.52 15.44
N VAL A 310 -10.27 6.23 15.48
CA VAL A 310 -11.26 5.19 15.13
C VAL A 310 -12.48 5.19 16.06
N HIS A 311 -12.37 5.73 17.25
CA HIS A 311 -13.45 5.89 18.23
C HIS A 311 -14.17 7.25 18.12
N LEU A 312 -13.94 7.99 17.03
CA LEU A 312 -14.52 9.30 16.75
C LEU A 312 -14.19 10.39 17.78
N ASN A 313 -13.10 10.25 18.51
CA ASN A 313 -12.57 11.36 19.28
C ASN A 313 -11.83 12.30 18.34
N GLN A 314 -12.21 13.57 18.37
CA GLN A 314 -11.54 14.60 17.57
C GLN A 314 -10.12 14.82 18.11
N VAL A 315 -9.14 14.61 17.26
CA VAL A 315 -7.71 14.78 17.55
C VAL A 315 -7.23 16.14 17.03
N ILE A 316 -7.69 16.54 15.84
CA ILE A 316 -7.30 17.80 15.21
C ILE A 316 -8.55 18.48 14.67
N ASP A 317 -8.81 19.70 15.14
CA ASP A 317 -9.90 20.55 14.65
C ASP A 317 -9.44 21.40 13.47
N LEU A 318 -10.08 21.20 12.31
CA LEU A 318 -9.84 21.95 11.09
C LEU A 318 -11.09 22.73 10.63
N SER A 319 -12.10 22.88 11.48
CA SER A 319 -13.39 23.50 11.15
C SER A 319 -13.28 24.95 10.64
N GLN A 320 -12.22 25.65 11.02
CA GLN A 320 -11.94 27.00 10.55
C GLN A 320 -11.42 27.10 9.11
N TYR A 321 -11.00 25.94 8.52
CA TYR A 321 -10.43 25.90 7.19
C TYR A 321 -11.42 25.30 6.19
N ASN A 322 -11.40 25.79 4.95
CA ASN A 322 -12.15 25.19 3.85
C ASN A 322 -11.30 24.14 3.14
N ILE A 323 -11.19 22.94 3.75
CA ILE A 323 -10.41 21.84 3.23
C ILE A 323 -11.03 21.29 1.95
N GLN A 324 -10.19 20.91 1.00
CA GLN A 324 -10.54 20.29 -0.26
C GLN A 324 -9.79 18.96 -0.40
N SER A 325 -10.37 18.01 -1.13
CA SER A 325 -9.64 16.81 -1.53
C SER A 325 -8.53 17.16 -2.53
N ILE A 326 -7.49 16.35 -2.55
CA ILE A 326 -6.44 16.36 -3.57
C ILE A 326 -6.82 15.30 -4.59
N TYR A 327 -7.42 15.72 -5.73
CA TYR A 327 -7.87 14.82 -6.79
C TYR A 327 -8.73 13.62 -6.31
N GLU A 328 -9.78 13.90 -5.60
CA GLU A 328 -10.70 12.90 -5.01
C GLU A 328 -10.13 12.13 -3.81
N ASP A 329 -8.87 12.37 -3.45
CA ASP A 329 -8.26 11.79 -2.26
C ASP A 329 -8.47 12.69 -1.05
N GLU A 330 -9.01 12.11 0.03
CA GLU A 330 -9.13 12.80 1.31
C GLU A 330 -7.76 13.00 1.97
N PRO A 331 -7.59 14.06 2.78
CA PRO A 331 -6.38 14.25 3.56
C PRO A 331 -6.04 13.03 4.41
N ARG A 332 -4.77 12.68 4.45
CA ARG A 332 -4.25 11.55 5.23
C ARG A 332 -2.87 11.86 5.79
N PHE A 333 -2.51 11.15 6.84
CA PHE A 333 -1.17 11.20 7.40
C PHE A 333 -0.21 10.28 6.67
N ILE A 334 1.00 10.75 6.43
CA ILE A 334 2.13 9.99 5.90
C ILE A 334 3.36 10.42 6.68
N ASN A 335 4.02 9.50 7.36
CA ASN A 335 5.21 9.77 8.20
C ASN A 335 4.99 10.93 9.19
N GLY A 336 3.81 10.99 9.81
CA GLY A 336 3.48 12.02 10.79
C GLY A 336 3.06 13.38 10.22
N TYR A 337 2.91 13.52 8.89
CA TYR A 337 2.52 14.75 8.21
C TYR A 337 1.26 14.57 7.39
N ALA A 338 0.37 15.54 7.40
CA ALA A 338 -0.79 15.58 6.50
C ALA A 338 -0.75 16.85 5.65
N VAL A 339 -0.84 16.67 4.34
CA VAL A 339 -0.94 17.79 3.39
C VAL A 339 -2.40 18.20 3.24
N LEU A 340 -2.69 19.46 3.47
CA LEU A 340 -4.03 20.03 3.39
C LEU A 340 -4.12 20.93 2.15
N GLN A 341 -5.04 20.64 1.25
CA GLN A 341 -5.47 21.55 0.20
C GLN A 341 -6.65 22.35 0.74
N MET A 342 -6.62 23.66 0.57
CA MET A 342 -7.63 24.60 1.11
C MET A 342 -8.04 25.61 0.05
N LYS A 343 -9.21 26.24 0.27
CA LYS A 343 -9.61 27.45 -0.47
C LYS A 343 -9.94 28.57 0.49
N ASN A 344 -9.52 29.78 0.15
CA ASN A 344 -9.96 30.98 0.86
C ASN A 344 -11.39 31.37 0.44
N PRO A 345 -12.02 32.37 1.06
CA PRO A 345 -13.38 32.82 0.71
C PRO A 345 -13.53 33.25 -0.76
N GLU A 346 -12.45 33.72 -1.37
CA GLU A 346 -12.42 34.14 -2.79
C GLU A 346 -12.23 32.97 -3.75
N GLY A 347 -12.11 31.72 -3.22
CA GLY A 347 -11.93 30.52 -4.00
C GLY A 347 -10.49 30.27 -4.46
N VAL A 348 -9.53 31.06 -4.00
CA VAL A 348 -8.10 30.89 -4.32
C VAL A 348 -7.56 29.68 -3.57
N PRO A 349 -6.83 28.76 -4.26
CA PRO A 349 -6.27 27.59 -3.62
C PRO A 349 -5.04 27.93 -2.77
N PHE A 350 -4.99 27.31 -1.59
CA PHE A 350 -3.85 27.29 -0.67
C PHE A 350 -3.55 25.89 -0.24
N TRP A 351 -2.33 25.65 0.18
CA TRP A 351 -1.94 24.38 0.78
C TRP A 351 -1.03 24.61 1.98
N GLY A 352 -1.04 23.68 2.89
CA GLY A 352 -0.16 23.65 4.05
C GLY A 352 0.07 22.24 4.54
N VAL A 353 0.92 22.06 5.52
CA VAL A 353 1.24 20.77 6.11
C VAL A 353 1.09 20.84 7.61
N ILE A 354 0.33 19.92 8.17
CA ILE A 354 0.20 19.78 9.63
C ILE A 354 0.92 18.54 10.13
N LYS A 355 1.35 18.59 11.39
CA LYS A 355 1.84 17.45 12.17
C LYS A 355 0.69 16.75 12.89
N ARG A 356 0.96 15.57 13.46
CA ARG A 356 -0.05 14.82 14.24
C ARG A 356 -0.59 15.55 15.47
N ASP A 357 0.13 16.52 16.01
CA ASP A 357 -0.34 17.38 17.11
C ASP A 357 -1.22 18.56 16.65
N GLY A 358 -1.51 18.68 15.35
CA GLY A 358 -2.30 19.74 14.75
C GLY A 358 -1.53 21.04 14.51
N THR A 359 -0.25 21.11 14.84
CA THR A 359 0.57 22.28 14.55
C THR A 359 1.04 22.30 13.10
N TRP A 360 1.22 23.48 12.53
CA TRP A 360 1.75 23.62 11.18
C TRP A 360 3.21 23.21 11.10
N ALA A 361 3.55 22.31 10.19
CA ALA A 361 4.90 22.08 9.72
C ALA A 361 5.22 23.06 8.58
N ALA A 362 4.26 23.30 7.69
CA ALA A 362 4.28 24.35 6.69
C ALA A 362 3.00 25.17 6.80
N GLU A 363 3.12 26.46 7.10
CA GLU A 363 2.00 27.40 7.13
C GLU A 363 1.30 27.48 5.76
N PRO A 364 -0.01 27.76 5.71
CA PRO A 364 -0.73 27.86 4.46
C PRO A 364 -0.11 28.84 3.46
N GLN A 365 0.20 28.36 2.27
CA GLN A 365 0.76 29.13 1.17
C GLN A 365 -0.03 28.91 -0.13
N LYS A 366 0.01 29.89 -1.05
CA LYS A 366 -0.75 29.86 -2.30
C LYS A 366 -0.26 28.73 -3.22
N GLY A 367 -1.19 28.02 -3.85
CA GLY A 367 -0.92 26.98 -4.84
C GLY A 367 -1.91 25.84 -4.78
N SER A 368 -1.91 24.99 -5.80
CA SER A 368 -2.68 23.75 -5.86
C SER A 368 -1.75 22.56 -5.81
N VAL A 369 -1.98 21.66 -4.86
CA VAL A 369 -1.24 20.40 -4.75
C VAL A 369 -1.62 19.49 -5.91
N ARG A 370 -0.62 18.87 -6.53
CA ARG A 370 -0.78 17.89 -7.60
C ARG A 370 -0.42 16.48 -7.14
N TYR A 371 0.74 16.33 -6.48
CA TYR A 371 1.20 15.06 -5.94
C TYR A 371 1.74 15.25 -4.53
N VAL A 372 1.57 14.22 -3.74
CA VAL A 372 2.23 14.03 -2.46
C VAL A 372 3.00 12.71 -2.53
N TYR A 373 4.31 12.76 -2.36
CA TYR A 373 5.16 11.57 -2.35
C TYR A 373 5.61 11.26 -0.94
N GLN A 374 5.52 10.01 -0.55
CA GLN A 374 6.17 9.53 0.67
C GLN A 374 7.69 9.53 0.49
N THR A 375 8.40 10.00 1.50
CA THR A 375 9.86 9.91 1.60
C THR A 375 10.24 9.13 2.86
N ALA A 376 11.54 8.91 3.07
CA ALA A 376 12.01 8.22 4.28
C ALA A 376 11.67 8.97 5.58
N GLU A 377 11.59 10.30 5.54
CA GLU A 377 11.45 11.15 6.73
C GLU A 377 10.19 12.02 6.75
N GLY A 378 9.43 12.04 5.66
CA GLY A 378 8.27 12.90 5.56
C GLY A 378 7.59 12.78 4.21
N VAL A 379 7.31 13.91 3.57
CA VAL A 379 6.65 13.99 2.28
C VAL A 379 7.31 15.01 1.36
N LEU A 380 7.27 14.75 0.05
CA LEU A 380 7.51 15.74 -0.99
C LEU A 380 6.16 16.15 -1.59
N ILE A 381 6.00 17.42 -1.85
CA ILE A 381 4.76 18.00 -2.34
C ILE A 381 5.04 18.70 -3.65
N THR A 382 4.35 18.30 -4.72
CA THR A 382 4.39 19.04 -5.97
C THR A 382 3.16 19.92 -6.10
N THR A 383 3.36 21.17 -6.44
CA THR A 383 2.31 22.14 -6.67
C THR A 383 2.42 22.77 -8.05
N CYS A 384 1.32 23.27 -8.56
CA CYS A 384 1.33 24.14 -9.73
C CYS A 384 0.49 25.39 -9.44
N GLU A 385 0.81 26.49 -10.11
CA GLU A 385 -0.07 27.63 -10.22
C GLU A 385 -1.09 27.41 -11.36
N GLU A 386 -2.29 27.99 -11.23
CA GLU A 386 -3.29 27.92 -12.29
C GLU A 386 -2.72 28.45 -13.61
N ASN A 387 -2.86 27.68 -14.67
CA ASN A 387 -2.41 27.99 -16.05
C ASN A 387 -0.89 28.06 -16.28
N ILE A 388 -0.06 27.61 -15.36
CA ILE A 388 1.39 27.54 -15.55
C ILE A 388 1.80 26.08 -15.75
N GLU A 389 2.63 25.83 -16.77
CA GLU A 389 3.19 24.50 -17.04
C GLU A 389 4.32 24.12 -16.08
N GLN A 390 4.71 25.02 -15.19
CA GLN A 390 5.80 24.82 -14.26
C GLN A 390 5.30 24.33 -12.92
N TRP A 391 5.94 23.29 -12.41
CA TRP A 391 5.65 22.70 -11.12
C TRP A 391 6.81 22.90 -10.18
N TYR A 392 6.47 23.03 -8.90
CA TYR A 392 7.41 23.28 -7.84
C TYR A 392 7.33 22.15 -6.82
N THR A 393 8.48 21.74 -6.32
CA THR A 393 8.58 20.69 -5.29
C THR A 393 8.97 21.32 -3.97
N TYR A 394 8.30 20.90 -2.93
CA TYR A 394 8.49 21.34 -1.55
C TYR A 394 8.66 20.15 -0.62
N ASP A 395 9.38 20.35 0.46
CA ASP A 395 9.40 19.41 1.58
C ASP A 395 8.21 19.64 2.53
N GLN A 396 8.10 18.80 3.57
CA GLN A 396 7.06 18.91 4.58
C GLN A 396 7.10 20.20 5.42
N THR A 397 8.17 20.95 5.39
CA THR A 397 8.29 22.27 6.07
C THR A 397 7.82 23.42 5.19
N GLY A 398 7.44 23.15 3.95
CA GLY A 398 7.08 24.14 2.96
C GLY A 398 8.26 24.86 2.33
N THR A 399 9.48 24.32 2.50
CA THR A 399 10.67 24.81 1.85
C THR A 399 10.69 24.37 0.39
N LYS A 400 10.76 25.32 -0.52
CA LYS A 400 10.90 25.03 -1.95
C LYS A 400 12.26 24.40 -2.23
N LEU A 401 12.24 23.23 -2.85
CA LEU A 401 13.45 22.44 -3.11
C LEU A 401 13.93 22.60 -4.55
N ASP A 402 13.07 22.32 -5.51
CA ASP A 402 13.45 22.36 -6.92
C ASP A 402 12.28 22.79 -7.81
N GLU A 403 12.61 23.17 -9.05
CA GLU A 403 11.66 23.41 -10.14
C GLU A 403 11.68 22.15 -11.01
N TRP A 404 10.62 21.38 -10.92
CA TRP A 404 10.46 20.25 -11.80
C TRP A 404 9.77 20.73 -13.09
N ASP A 405 10.33 20.37 -14.23
CA ASP A 405 9.60 20.48 -15.49
C ASP A 405 8.28 19.73 -15.38
N ARG A 406 7.29 20.16 -16.17
CA ARG A 406 5.96 19.55 -16.17
C ARG A 406 6.05 18.04 -16.19
N ILE A 407 5.72 17.43 -15.07
CA ILE A 407 5.72 15.99 -14.91
C ILE A 407 4.41 15.46 -15.47
N LYS A 408 4.52 14.66 -16.52
CA LYS A 408 3.40 13.84 -16.98
C LYS A 408 3.43 12.55 -16.16
N PHE A 409 2.50 12.41 -15.26
CA PHE A 409 2.23 11.12 -14.66
C PHE A 409 1.40 10.28 -15.63
N ASP A 410 1.75 9.02 -15.79
CA ASP A 410 0.93 8.02 -16.46
C ASP A 410 -0.19 7.52 -15.52
N GLY A 411 -0.64 8.35 -14.65
CA GLY A 411 -1.63 8.03 -13.65
C GLY A 411 -2.30 9.28 -13.12
N SER A 412 -3.17 9.07 -12.19
CA SER A 412 -3.92 10.10 -11.51
C SER A 412 -3.02 10.89 -10.56
N TYR A 413 -3.26 12.17 -10.52
CA TYR A 413 -2.77 13.05 -9.46
C TYR A 413 -3.21 12.54 -8.08
N GLY A 414 -2.52 12.92 -7.02
CA GLY A 414 -2.87 12.55 -5.66
C GLY A 414 -1.68 12.04 -4.84
N TYR A 415 -1.92 11.06 -4.01
CA TYR A 415 -0.90 10.51 -3.12
C TYR A 415 -0.13 9.36 -3.78
N ALA A 416 1.21 9.49 -3.79
CA ALA A 416 2.13 8.41 -4.10
C ALA A 416 2.76 7.93 -2.79
N GLN A 417 2.29 6.82 -2.29
CA GLN A 417 2.75 6.24 -1.05
C GLN A 417 3.07 4.76 -1.23
N ASP A 418 3.94 4.25 -0.38
CA ASP A 418 4.20 2.82 -0.26
C ASP A 418 2.91 2.17 0.29
N SER A 419 2.13 1.59 -0.59
CA SER A 419 0.94 0.85 -0.19
C SER A 419 0.75 -0.38 -1.04
N SER A 420 0.61 -1.52 -0.37
CA SER A 420 0.19 -2.78 -0.95
C SER A 420 -1.24 -2.74 -1.52
N SER A 421 -2.02 -1.69 -1.23
CA SER A 421 -3.41 -1.54 -1.65
C SER A 421 -3.61 -1.00 -3.06
N GLY A 422 -2.53 -0.94 -3.86
CA GLY A 422 -2.53 -0.78 -5.31
C GLY A 422 -3.55 0.17 -5.89
N ASN A 423 -3.43 1.48 -5.70
CA ASN A 423 -4.15 2.43 -6.53
C ASN A 423 -3.51 3.80 -6.48
N ARG A 424 -3.00 4.25 -7.60
CA ARG A 424 -2.62 5.61 -7.91
C ARG A 424 -1.29 6.06 -7.30
N GLY A 425 -0.28 6.11 -8.12
CA GLY A 425 1.03 6.63 -7.76
C GLY A 425 1.83 5.66 -6.90
N ILE A 426 2.17 4.51 -7.47
CA ILE A 426 3.04 3.53 -6.81
C ILE A 426 4.41 4.16 -6.59
N CYS A 427 4.86 4.17 -5.36
CA CYS A 427 6.24 4.47 -5.01
C CYS A 427 6.74 3.48 -3.93
N GLU A 428 8.03 3.37 -3.81
CA GLU A 428 8.68 2.66 -2.72
C GLU A 428 9.77 3.52 -2.11
N VAL A 429 9.83 3.53 -0.78
CA VAL A 429 10.93 4.16 -0.04
C VAL A 429 11.94 3.10 0.35
N TYR A 430 13.14 3.20 -0.18
CA TYR A 430 14.22 2.25 0.07
C TYR A 430 15.56 2.97 0.21
N ASN A 431 16.32 2.64 1.26
CA ASN A 431 17.64 3.22 1.56
C ASN A 431 17.70 4.76 1.48
N GLY A 432 16.65 5.44 1.97
CA GLY A 432 16.58 6.90 2.02
C GLY A 432 16.15 7.57 0.72
N TYR A 433 15.85 6.80 -0.33
CA TYR A 433 15.34 7.30 -1.61
C TYR A 433 13.89 6.87 -1.82
N THR A 434 13.18 7.67 -2.61
CA THR A 434 11.84 7.32 -3.12
C THR A 434 11.97 6.91 -4.59
N TYR A 435 11.49 5.72 -4.92
CA TYR A 435 11.43 5.24 -6.30
C TYR A 435 10.00 5.37 -6.80
N ALA A 436 9.82 6.01 -7.93
CA ALA A 436 8.50 6.28 -8.50
C ALA A 436 8.60 6.45 -10.03
N SER A 437 7.45 6.47 -10.70
CA SER A 437 7.41 6.81 -12.13
C SER A 437 7.27 8.32 -12.31
N LEU A 438 8.18 8.94 -13.06
CA LEU A 438 8.15 10.34 -13.46
C LEU A 438 8.30 10.44 -14.99
N ASN A 439 7.40 11.13 -15.67
CA ASN A 439 7.49 11.35 -17.13
C ASN A 439 7.70 10.07 -17.95
N SER A 440 7.01 8.99 -17.62
CA SER A 440 7.20 7.66 -18.23
C SER A 440 8.61 7.09 -18.04
N HIS A 441 9.28 7.46 -16.96
CA HIS A 441 10.57 6.92 -16.54
C HIS A 441 10.51 6.47 -15.09
N VAL A 442 11.27 5.45 -14.75
CA VAL A 442 11.54 5.10 -13.35
C VAL A 442 12.56 6.08 -12.80
N ALA A 443 12.21 6.77 -11.73
CA ALA A 443 13.04 7.76 -11.08
C ALA A 443 13.41 7.36 -9.67
N LYS A 444 14.63 7.69 -9.28
CA LYS A 444 15.15 7.65 -7.92
C LYS A 444 15.22 9.08 -7.38
N ILE A 445 14.45 9.37 -6.35
CA ILE A 445 14.22 10.73 -5.82
C ILE A 445 14.85 10.83 -4.44
N SER A 446 15.69 11.83 -4.22
CA SER A 446 16.29 12.13 -2.92
C SER A 446 15.33 12.96 -2.06
N SER A 447 15.54 12.97 -0.74
CA SER A 447 14.73 13.76 0.21
C SER A 447 14.82 15.28 0.00
N ASP A 448 15.86 15.75 -0.67
CA ASP A 448 16.03 17.16 -1.08
C ASP A 448 15.34 17.51 -2.40
N GLY A 449 14.55 16.58 -2.98
CA GLY A 449 13.81 16.75 -4.22
C GLY A 449 14.63 16.55 -5.49
N SER A 450 15.95 16.36 -5.40
CA SER A 450 16.74 15.97 -6.57
C SER A 450 16.40 14.56 -7.02
N TYR A 451 16.47 14.29 -8.32
CA TYR A 451 16.14 12.97 -8.87
C TYR A 451 17.02 12.60 -10.06
N GLU A 452 17.12 11.32 -10.30
CA GLU A 452 17.74 10.74 -11.49
C GLU A 452 16.82 9.70 -12.13
N TYR A 453 16.84 9.62 -13.46
CA TYR A 453 16.14 8.58 -14.17
C TYR A 453 16.98 7.31 -14.26
N LEU A 454 16.42 6.19 -13.84
CA LEU A 454 16.99 4.86 -14.01
C LEU A 454 16.70 4.29 -15.41
N SER A 455 15.61 4.80 -16.07
CA SER A 455 15.20 4.39 -17.43
C SER A 455 15.33 5.50 -18.45
#